data_3f285c58d9269d3a90c62727b8e6af46
#
_entry.id   3f285c58d9269d3a90c62727b8e6af46
#
_cell.length_a   1.000
_cell.length_b   1.000
_cell.length_c   1.000
_cell.angle_alpha   90.00
_cell.angle_beta   90.00
_cell.angle_gamma   90.00
#
_symmetry.space_group_name_H-M   'P 1'
#
loop_
_entity.id
_entity.type
_entity.pdbx_description
1 polymer ?
#
loop_
_entity_poly.entity_id
_entity_poly.type
_entity_poly.pdbx_seq_one_letter_code
_entity_poly.pdbx_strand_id
1 'polypeptide(L)'
;INSNCDLKLTIISENLNTYLIELGIILSTYRFENFKSQKTQEIDINILDSEFSTEIENKVSSIFWVRDMVNFPALTKSPEFFENKVKELIDGLDISFKSHDEEWLKENNMGGVIGVSQGSERSPKFLIGEYNTKAKKQIALIGKGVLFDSGGLSLKSPSGMETMKTDMAGAATAWGIIALLAKQGLDIGLKVYTPIVENMPSGTAIRPGDILHMRN
;
A
#
# COMPACT_ATOMS: atom_id res chain seq x y z
N ILE A 1 31.10 14.35 13.32
CA ILE A 1 31.10 15.64 12.63
C ILE A 1 29.64 16.09 12.61
N ASN A 2 29.25 16.89 13.63
CA ASN A 2 27.96 17.57 13.68
C ASN A 2 28.10 18.83 12.81
N SER A 3 27.76 18.74 11.55
CA SER A 3 27.49 19.94 10.77
C SER A 3 26.01 20.15 10.71
N ASN A 4 25.45 20.98 11.60
CA ASN A 4 24.22 21.69 11.35
C ASN A 4 24.48 22.57 10.11
N CYS A 5 24.19 22.06 8.93
CA CYS A 5 24.14 22.87 7.73
C CYS A 5 22.69 23.22 7.48
N ASP A 6 22.30 24.42 7.80
CA ASP A 6 21.05 25.00 7.32
C ASP A 6 21.20 25.19 5.80
N LEU A 7 20.66 24.26 5.04
CA LEU A 7 20.67 24.38 3.57
C LEU A 7 19.48 25.25 3.16
N LYS A 8 19.75 26.47 2.74
CA LYS A 8 18.74 27.34 2.12
C LYS A 8 18.78 27.15 0.61
N LEU A 9 17.77 26.48 0.06
CA LEU A 9 17.58 26.35 -1.39
C LEU A 9 16.59 27.42 -1.85
N THR A 10 17.01 28.30 -2.75
CA THR A 10 16.12 29.27 -3.38
C THR A 10 15.95 28.87 -4.84
N ILE A 11 14.72 28.55 -5.23
CA ILE A 11 14.38 28.22 -6.61
C ILE A 11 13.69 29.44 -7.20
N ILE A 12 14.31 30.05 -8.23
CA ILE A 12 13.76 31.20 -8.95
C ILE A 12 13.46 30.75 -10.37
N SER A 13 12.19 30.83 -10.77
CA SER A 13 11.80 30.54 -12.15
C SER A 13 10.52 31.29 -12.53
N GLU A 14 10.54 31.84 -13.75
CA GLU A 14 9.41 32.62 -14.29
C GLU A 14 8.28 31.72 -14.87
N ASN A 15 8.53 30.42 -15.10
CA ASN A 15 7.61 29.54 -15.83
C ASN A 15 7.44 28.15 -15.19
N LEU A 16 7.80 27.94 -13.92
CA LEU A 16 7.63 26.65 -13.26
C LEU A 16 6.25 26.52 -12.63
N ASN A 17 5.65 25.33 -12.76
CA ASN A 17 4.46 24.97 -12.01
C ASN A 17 4.83 24.79 -10.53
N THR A 18 4.48 25.77 -9.69
CA THR A 18 4.77 25.79 -8.25
C THR A 18 4.25 24.54 -7.55
N TYR A 19 3.08 24.06 -7.91
CA TYR A 19 2.50 22.82 -7.40
C TYR A 19 3.41 21.59 -7.59
N LEU A 20 4.01 21.42 -8.77
CA LEU A 20 4.91 20.29 -9.04
C LEU A 20 6.22 20.42 -8.28
N ILE A 21 6.71 21.65 -8.08
CA ILE A 21 7.91 21.90 -7.29
C ILE A 21 7.65 21.55 -5.83
N GLU A 22 6.58 22.07 -5.25
CA GLU A 22 6.18 21.81 -3.87
C GLU A 22 6.02 20.31 -3.63
N LEU A 23 5.25 19.64 -4.50
CA LEU A 23 5.07 18.20 -4.43
C LEU A 23 6.39 17.45 -4.48
N GLY A 24 7.30 17.83 -5.41
CA GLY A 24 8.61 17.19 -5.57
C GLY A 24 9.49 17.38 -4.33
N ILE A 25 9.52 18.58 -3.77
CA ILE A 25 10.28 18.91 -2.56
C ILE A 25 9.79 18.04 -1.40
N ILE A 26 8.47 18.02 -1.13
CA ILE A 26 7.93 17.24 0.00
C ILE A 26 8.17 15.74 -0.23
N LEU A 27 7.95 15.23 -1.43
CA LEU A 27 8.20 13.81 -1.73
C LEU A 27 9.67 13.41 -1.52
N SER A 28 10.61 14.35 -1.61
CA SER A 28 12.03 14.10 -1.36
C SER A 28 12.38 13.95 0.14
N THR A 29 11.51 14.41 1.03
CA THR A 29 11.71 14.30 2.49
C THR A 29 11.36 12.93 3.04
N TYR A 30 10.76 12.07 2.23
CA TYR A 30 10.39 10.73 2.69
C TYR A 30 11.56 9.98 3.30
N ARG A 31 11.34 9.46 4.50
CA ARG A 31 12.28 8.59 5.22
C ARG A 31 11.52 7.43 5.84
N PHE A 32 12.01 6.22 5.63
CA PHE A 32 11.51 5.03 6.32
C PHE A 32 12.43 4.73 7.51
N GLU A 33 11.97 5.05 8.72
CA GLU A 33 12.81 5.02 9.93
C GLU A 33 12.32 4.07 11.01
N ASN A 34 11.31 3.26 10.71
CA ASN A 34 10.65 2.39 11.70
C ASN A 34 11.59 1.37 12.39
N PHE A 35 12.75 1.08 11.79
CA PHE A 35 13.72 0.12 12.31
C PHE A 35 15.11 0.71 12.53
N LYS A 36 15.22 2.03 12.49
CA LYS A 36 16.48 2.71 12.77
C LYS A 36 16.59 3.10 14.25
N SER A 37 17.74 2.84 14.86
CA SER A 37 18.04 3.26 16.24
C SER A 37 18.22 4.78 16.38
N GLN A 38 18.63 5.45 15.32
CA GLN A 38 18.74 6.92 15.25
C GLN A 38 17.86 7.42 14.11
N LYS A 39 16.99 8.37 14.43
CA LYS A 39 16.21 9.08 13.42
C LYS A 39 17.09 10.10 12.71
N THR A 40 16.85 10.29 11.43
CA THR A 40 17.48 11.36 10.66
C THR A 40 16.94 12.70 11.16
N GLN A 41 17.76 13.75 11.12
CA GLN A 41 17.33 15.10 11.48
C GLN A 41 16.14 15.50 10.59
N GLU A 42 15.10 16.06 11.20
CA GLU A 42 13.97 16.61 10.45
C GLU A 42 14.45 17.75 9.56
N ILE A 43 13.98 17.73 8.32
CA ILE A 43 14.24 18.81 7.37
C ILE A 43 13.06 19.76 7.47
N ASP A 44 13.28 20.94 8.01
CA ASP A 44 12.27 22.00 8.00
C ASP A 44 12.26 22.66 6.62
N ILE A 45 11.12 22.59 5.94
CA ILE A 45 10.96 23.15 4.60
C ILE A 45 9.95 24.30 4.69
N ASN A 46 10.46 25.51 4.49
CA ASN A 46 9.67 26.71 4.36
C ASN A 46 9.64 27.15 2.90
N ILE A 47 8.47 27.20 2.30
CA ILE A 47 8.27 27.80 0.97
C ILE A 47 7.85 29.25 1.19
N LEU A 48 8.64 30.20 0.66
CA LEU A 48 8.35 31.63 0.77
C LEU A 48 7.03 31.92 0.05
N ASP A 49 6.14 32.61 0.77
CA ASP A 49 4.84 33.12 0.28
C ASP A 49 3.76 32.04 -0.03
N SER A 50 3.95 30.77 0.36
CA SER A 50 2.88 29.79 0.25
C SER A 50 2.81 28.88 1.47
N GLU A 51 1.59 28.62 1.96
CA GLU A 51 1.30 27.47 2.79
C GLU A 51 1.06 26.28 1.86
N PHE A 52 1.57 25.10 2.25
CA PHE A 52 1.28 23.88 1.48
C PHE A 52 -0.23 23.69 1.37
N SER A 53 -0.70 23.47 0.15
CA SER A 53 -2.13 23.23 -0.02
C SER A 53 -2.52 21.91 0.62
N THR A 54 -3.67 21.87 1.28
CA THR A 54 -4.24 20.62 1.85
C THR A 54 -4.32 19.50 0.80
N GLU A 55 -4.45 19.85 -0.47
CA GLU A 55 -4.41 18.88 -1.58
C GLU A 55 -3.05 18.19 -1.67
N ILE A 56 -1.94 18.92 -1.58
CA ILE A 56 -0.58 18.37 -1.62
C ILE A 56 -0.34 17.50 -0.39
N GLU A 57 -0.72 17.98 0.80
CA GLU A 57 -0.57 17.21 2.03
C GLU A 57 -1.31 15.87 1.99
N ASN A 58 -2.56 15.88 1.54
CA ASN A 58 -3.35 14.66 1.38
C ASN A 58 -2.72 13.69 0.37
N LYS A 59 -2.19 14.20 -0.74
CA LYS A 59 -1.51 13.41 -1.76
C LYS A 59 -0.22 12.80 -1.22
N VAL A 60 0.61 13.60 -0.57
CA VAL A 60 1.89 13.17 0.00
C VAL A 60 1.67 12.14 1.11
N SER A 61 0.74 12.39 2.04
CA SER A 61 0.45 11.44 3.12
C SER A 61 0.01 10.07 2.59
N SER A 62 -0.80 10.04 1.53
CA SER A 62 -1.21 8.79 0.88
C SER A 62 -0.03 8.08 0.20
N ILE A 63 0.84 8.83 -0.50
CA ILE A 63 2.04 8.27 -1.13
C ILE A 63 3.04 7.75 -0.08
N PHE A 64 3.24 8.47 1.01
CA PHE A 64 4.14 8.05 2.08
C PHE A 64 3.63 6.77 2.76
N TRP A 65 2.32 6.68 3.02
CA TRP A 65 1.73 5.45 3.53
C TRP A 65 1.99 4.26 2.59
N VAL A 66 1.82 4.43 1.27
CA VAL A 66 2.13 3.36 0.29
C VAL A 66 3.61 2.97 0.35
N ARG A 67 4.51 3.96 0.39
CA ARG A 67 5.96 3.72 0.51
C ARG A 67 6.32 2.98 1.80
N ASP A 68 5.70 3.33 2.91
CA ASP A 68 5.89 2.65 4.19
C ASP A 68 5.46 1.19 4.09
N MET A 69 4.27 0.93 3.55
CA MET A 69 3.75 -0.43 3.37
C MET A 69 4.68 -1.29 2.50
N VAL A 70 5.26 -0.72 1.44
CA VAL A 70 6.23 -1.40 0.58
C VAL A 70 7.55 -1.68 1.31
N ASN A 71 7.99 -0.74 2.16
CA ASN A 71 9.28 -0.82 2.85
C ASN A 71 9.28 -1.73 4.08
N PHE A 72 8.13 -1.95 4.73
CA PHE A 72 8.05 -2.87 5.87
C PHE A 72 8.63 -4.24 5.51
N PRO A 73 9.45 -4.86 6.41
CA PRO A 73 9.93 -6.23 6.24
C PRO A 73 8.78 -7.23 6.16
N ALA A 74 8.95 -8.28 5.37
CA ALA A 74 7.93 -9.32 5.21
C ALA A 74 7.59 -10.02 6.54
N LEU A 75 8.58 -10.18 7.43
CA LEU A 75 8.37 -10.77 8.75
C LEU A 75 7.34 -9.98 9.58
N THR A 76 7.38 -8.66 9.52
CA THR A 76 6.43 -7.77 10.23
C THR A 76 5.07 -7.75 9.53
N LYS A 77 5.08 -7.82 8.22
CA LYS A 77 3.94 -7.58 7.35
C LYS A 77 3.07 -8.85 7.19
N SER A 78 2.30 -9.20 8.24
CA SER A 78 1.28 -10.26 8.14
C SER A 78 -0.02 -9.73 7.50
N PRO A 79 -0.95 -10.62 7.07
CA PRO A 79 -2.27 -10.18 6.61
C PRO A 79 -3.02 -9.32 7.64
N GLU A 80 -2.92 -9.63 8.93
CA GLU A 80 -3.50 -8.86 10.02
C GLU A 80 -2.83 -7.49 10.18
N PHE A 81 -1.49 -7.45 10.06
CA PHE A 81 -0.75 -6.19 10.07
C PHE A 81 -1.22 -5.27 8.94
N PHE A 82 -1.34 -5.80 7.72
CA PHE A 82 -1.80 -5.05 6.57
C PHE A 82 -3.24 -4.53 6.78
N GLU A 83 -4.13 -5.39 7.25
CA GLU A 83 -5.52 -5.02 7.58
C GLU A 83 -5.56 -3.88 8.59
N ASN A 84 -4.78 -3.96 9.68
CA ASN A 84 -4.75 -2.94 10.72
C ASN A 84 -4.21 -1.60 10.18
N LYS A 85 -3.18 -1.65 9.33
CA LYS A 85 -2.65 -0.45 8.67
C LYS A 85 -3.65 0.19 7.69
N VAL A 86 -4.48 -0.61 7.05
CA VAL A 86 -5.59 -0.09 6.23
C VAL A 86 -6.63 0.58 7.11
N LYS A 87 -7.04 -0.03 8.23
CA LYS A 87 -7.99 0.56 9.18
C LYS A 87 -7.49 1.90 9.73
N GLU A 88 -6.19 1.98 10.09
CA GLU A 88 -5.56 3.23 10.52
C GLU A 88 -5.60 4.30 9.40
N LEU A 89 -5.35 3.91 8.15
CA LEU A 89 -5.35 4.83 7.01
C LEU A 89 -6.71 5.48 6.75
N ILE A 90 -7.78 4.69 6.91
CA ILE A 90 -9.14 5.12 6.57
C ILE A 90 -9.94 5.61 7.79
N ASP A 91 -9.34 5.65 8.97
CA ASP A 91 -9.99 6.13 10.19
C ASP A 91 -10.50 7.56 10.01
N GLY A 92 -11.74 7.79 10.40
CA GLY A 92 -12.41 9.08 10.23
C GLY A 92 -12.81 9.45 8.79
N LEU A 93 -12.57 8.59 7.78
CA LEU A 93 -13.00 8.79 6.39
C LEU A 93 -14.32 8.08 6.10
N ASP A 94 -15.12 8.65 5.20
CA ASP A 94 -16.40 8.04 4.74
C ASP A 94 -16.12 6.90 3.77
N ILE A 95 -15.47 5.84 4.28
CA ILE A 95 -15.14 4.63 3.55
C ILE A 95 -15.73 3.44 4.29
N SER A 96 -16.60 2.67 3.64
CA SER A 96 -17.02 1.38 4.19
C SER A 96 -15.90 0.35 4.01
N PHE A 97 -15.64 -0.42 5.06
CA PHE A 97 -14.57 -1.42 5.09
C PHE A 97 -15.13 -2.80 5.45
N LYS A 98 -14.72 -3.82 4.70
CA LYS A 98 -15.01 -5.22 5.01
C LYS A 98 -13.71 -6.02 4.92
N SER A 99 -13.52 -6.92 5.87
CA SER A 99 -12.45 -7.91 5.87
C SER A 99 -13.07 -9.30 5.93
N HIS A 100 -12.67 -10.16 5.01
CA HIS A 100 -13.09 -11.54 4.93
C HIS A 100 -11.90 -12.47 5.18
N ASP A 101 -12.16 -13.55 5.89
CA ASP A 101 -11.18 -14.57 6.26
C ASP A 101 -11.10 -15.72 5.26
N GLU A 102 -10.31 -16.72 5.60
CA GLU A 102 -10.09 -17.92 4.77
C GLU A 102 -11.39 -18.76 4.61
N GLU A 103 -12.22 -18.82 5.64
CA GLU A 103 -13.48 -19.58 5.58
C GLU A 103 -14.41 -18.96 4.54
N TRP A 104 -14.60 -17.65 4.60
CA TRP A 104 -15.37 -16.91 3.59
C TRP A 104 -14.80 -17.10 2.18
N LEU A 105 -13.46 -17.11 2.02
CA LEU A 105 -12.82 -17.35 0.73
C LEU A 105 -13.17 -18.74 0.17
N LYS A 106 -13.20 -19.79 1.01
CA LYS A 106 -13.59 -21.15 0.65
C LYS A 106 -15.06 -21.21 0.23
N GLU A 107 -15.94 -20.63 1.02
CA GLU A 107 -17.38 -20.59 0.74
C GLU A 107 -17.71 -19.85 -0.58
N ASN A 108 -16.90 -18.87 -0.93
CA ASN A 108 -17.08 -18.07 -2.15
C ASN A 108 -16.25 -18.56 -3.35
N ASN A 109 -15.67 -19.77 -3.30
CA ASN A 109 -14.90 -20.38 -4.37
C ASN A 109 -13.72 -19.52 -4.86
N MET A 110 -13.05 -18.80 -3.94
CA MET A 110 -11.90 -17.95 -4.25
C MET A 110 -10.60 -18.79 -4.32
N GLY A 111 -10.63 -19.89 -5.06
CA GLY A 111 -9.56 -20.89 -5.08
C GLY A 111 -8.20 -20.38 -5.50
N GLY A 112 -8.13 -19.31 -6.33
CA GLY A 112 -6.86 -18.67 -6.67
C GLY A 112 -6.16 -18.03 -5.48
N VAL A 113 -6.94 -17.36 -4.60
CA VAL A 113 -6.41 -16.73 -3.37
C VAL A 113 -5.93 -17.81 -2.39
N ILE A 114 -6.77 -18.85 -2.18
CA ILE A 114 -6.46 -19.98 -1.30
C ILE A 114 -5.25 -20.72 -1.79
N GLY A 115 -5.17 -21.05 -3.10
CA GLY A 115 -4.05 -21.79 -3.67
C GLY A 115 -2.71 -21.10 -3.47
N VAL A 116 -2.65 -19.77 -3.60
CA VAL A 116 -1.42 -19.01 -3.34
C VAL A 116 -1.05 -19.04 -1.86
N SER A 117 -2.03 -18.93 -0.96
CA SER A 117 -1.79 -18.79 0.48
C SER A 117 -1.56 -20.12 1.21
N GLN A 118 -1.98 -21.26 0.63
CA GLN A 118 -2.01 -22.55 1.36
C GLN A 118 -0.65 -23.10 1.78
N GLY A 119 0.44 -22.55 1.24
CA GLY A 119 1.81 -22.86 1.67
C GLY A 119 2.28 -22.04 2.87
N SER A 120 1.56 -20.98 3.25
CA SER A 120 1.90 -20.13 4.40
C SER A 120 1.17 -20.59 5.67
N GLU A 121 1.79 -20.34 6.83
CA GLU A 121 1.14 -20.49 8.14
C GLU A 121 0.20 -19.31 8.46
N ARG A 122 0.27 -18.23 7.66
CA ARG A 122 -0.53 -17.02 7.83
C ARG A 122 -1.80 -17.11 7.00
N SER A 123 -2.95 -17.07 7.67
CA SER A 123 -4.26 -17.12 6.99
C SER A 123 -4.46 -15.93 6.07
N PRO A 124 -4.99 -16.16 4.85
CA PRO A 124 -5.27 -15.10 3.89
C PRO A 124 -6.42 -14.20 4.37
N LYS A 125 -6.46 -13.00 3.82
CA LYS A 125 -7.59 -12.08 3.97
C LYS A 125 -8.02 -11.53 2.62
N PHE A 126 -9.29 -11.10 2.54
CA PHE A 126 -9.80 -10.38 1.39
C PHE A 126 -10.43 -9.07 1.87
N LEU A 127 -9.77 -7.96 1.56
CA LEU A 127 -10.20 -6.66 2.03
C LEU A 127 -10.97 -5.92 0.93
N ILE A 128 -12.11 -5.34 1.31
CA ILE A 128 -12.97 -4.55 0.43
C ILE A 128 -13.16 -3.16 1.03
N GLY A 129 -12.95 -2.13 0.22
CA GLY A 129 -13.24 -0.74 0.56
C GLY A 129 -14.21 -0.13 -0.43
N GLU A 130 -15.17 0.67 0.04
CA GLU A 130 -16.10 1.36 -0.83
C GLU A 130 -16.24 2.82 -0.38
N TYR A 131 -16.05 3.72 -1.33
CA TYR A 131 -16.21 5.17 -1.18
C TYR A 131 -17.22 5.68 -2.19
N ASN A 132 -18.11 6.60 -1.76
CA ASN A 132 -19.09 7.29 -2.58
C ASN A 132 -19.88 6.36 -3.53
N THR A 133 -20.53 5.34 -2.96
CA THR A 133 -21.25 4.32 -3.76
C THR A 133 -22.42 4.86 -4.57
N LYS A 134 -22.85 6.12 -4.33
CA LYS A 134 -23.94 6.80 -5.05
C LYS A 134 -23.47 7.65 -6.22
N ALA A 135 -22.18 7.86 -6.39
CA ALA A 135 -21.62 8.62 -7.51
C ALA A 135 -22.05 7.98 -8.85
N LYS A 136 -22.30 8.81 -9.85
CA LYS A 136 -22.65 8.34 -11.20
C LYS A 136 -21.52 7.54 -11.86
N LYS A 137 -20.29 7.92 -11.57
CA LYS A 137 -19.08 7.27 -12.09
C LYS A 137 -18.54 6.33 -11.03
N GLN A 138 -18.50 5.03 -11.33
CA GLN A 138 -17.97 4.00 -10.44
C GLN A 138 -16.72 3.38 -11.05
N ILE A 139 -15.68 3.23 -10.25
CA ILE A 139 -14.42 2.59 -10.62
C ILE A 139 -14.15 1.46 -9.65
N ALA A 140 -13.70 0.31 -10.15
CA ALA A 140 -13.18 -0.77 -9.32
C ALA A 140 -11.66 -0.86 -9.49
N LEU A 141 -10.94 -0.86 -8.37
CA LEU A 141 -9.50 -1.13 -8.31
C LEU A 141 -9.27 -2.51 -7.70
N ILE A 142 -8.52 -3.32 -8.39
CA ILE A 142 -8.08 -4.63 -7.89
C ILE A 142 -6.59 -4.54 -7.66
N GLY A 143 -6.17 -4.68 -6.40
CA GLY A 143 -4.77 -4.57 -6.00
C GLY A 143 -4.18 -5.93 -5.63
N LYS A 144 -3.08 -6.33 -6.27
CA LYS A 144 -2.30 -7.50 -5.87
C LYS A 144 -1.70 -7.27 -4.48
N GLY A 145 -1.97 -8.20 -3.54
CA GLY A 145 -1.55 -8.11 -2.15
C GLY A 145 -0.77 -9.33 -1.67
N VAL A 146 0.25 -9.75 -2.42
CA VAL A 146 1.16 -10.80 -1.98
C VAL A 146 2.24 -10.18 -1.11
N LEU A 147 2.14 -10.37 0.21
CA LEU A 147 3.00 -9.71 1.21
C LEU A 147 4.47 -10.13 1.11
N PHE A 148 4.69 -11.38 0.72
CA PHE A 148 5.97 -11.92 0.32
C PHE A 148 5.76 -13.04 -0.69
N ASP A 149 6.48 -13.01 -1.80
CA ASP A 149 6.40 -14.02 -2.86
C ASP A 149 7.71 -14.79 -3.00
N SER A 150 7.79 -15.95 -2.35
CA SER A 150 8.91 -16.87 -2.53
C SER A 150 8.87 -17.64 -3.84
N GLY A 151 7.74 -17.63 -4.56
CA GLY A 151 7.43 -18.50 -5.69
C GLY A 151 6.75 -19.82 -5.28
N GLY A 152 6.62 -20.10 -3.99
CA GLY A 152 6.10 -21.36 -3.47
C GLY A 152 7.02 -22.54 -3.83
N LEU A 153 6.46 -23.68 -4.29
CA LEU A 153 7.29 -24.81 -4.72
C LEU A 153 8.11 -24.52 -5.98
N SER A 154 7.67 -23.60 -6.84
CA SER A 154 8.48 -23.06 -7.92
C SER A 154 9.37 -21.92 -7.38
N LEU A 155 10.25 -22.27 -6.45
CA LEU A 155 11.04 -21.35 -5.64
C LEU A 155 11.88 -20.41 -6.53
N LYS A 156 11.79 -19.12 -6.25
CA LYS A 156 12.62 -18.08 -6.90
C LYS A 156 14.10 -18.24 -6.52
N SER A 157 14.97 -17.79 -7.39
CA SER A 157 16.40 -17.63 -7.03
C SER A 157 16.55 -16.59 -5.90
N PRO A 158 17.63 -16.64 -5.10
CA PRO A 158 17.86 -15.65 -4.05
C PRO A 158 17.77 -14.22 -4.55
N SER A 159 18.39 -13.89 -5.68
CA SER A 159 18.32 -12.54 -6.28
C SER A 159 16.93 -12.16 -6.79
N GLY A 160 16.15 -13.14 -7.27
CA GLY A 160 14.76 -12.90 -7.70
C GLY A 160 13.78 -12.76 -6.53
N MET A 161 14.16 -13.23 -5.33
CA MET A 161 13.32 -13.19 -4.13
C MET A 161 13.59 -11.96 -3.25
N GLU A 162 14.78 -11.38 -3.34
CA GLU A 162 15.28 -10.33 -2.44
C GLU A 162 14.34 -9.13 -2.30
N THR A 163 13.68 -8.74 -3.39
CA THR A 163 12.75 -7.60 -3.41
C THR A 163 11.28 -7.98 -3.23
N MET A 164 10.96 -9.27 -3.05
CA MET A 164 9.58 -9.76 -3.07
C MET A 164 8.72 -9.34 -1.87
N LYS A 165 9.28 -8.64 -0.90
CA LYS A 165 8.48 -7.88 0.09
C LYS A 165 7.62 -6.79 -0.57
N THR A 166 7.93 -6.39 -1.80
CA THR A 166 7.23 -5.34 -2.55
C THR A 166 6.04 -5.84 -3.36
N ASP A 167 5.80 -7.16 -3.41
CA ASP A 167 4.78 -7.79 -4.26
C ASP A 167 3.33 -7.51 -3.84
N MET A 168 3.16 -6.64 -2.86
CA MET A 168 1.88 -6.11 -2.38
C MET A 168 1.70 -4.60 -2.71
N ALA A 169 2.59 -4.00 -3.46
CA ALA A 169 2.51 -2.57 -3.79
C ALA A 169 1.20 -2.19 -4.49
N GLY A 170 0.64 -3.10 -5.30
CA GLY A 170 -0.66 -2.90 -5.96
C GLY A 170 -1.80 -2.74 -4.96
N ALA A 171 -1.86 -3.58 -3.92
CA ALA A 171 -2.85 -3.46 -2.85
C ALA A 171 -2.66 -2.17 -2.06
N ALA A 172 -1.42 -1.85 -1.66
CA ALA A 172 -1.13 -0.62 -0.95
C ALA A 172 -1.53 0.62 -1.76
N THR A 173 -1.22 0.64 -3.05
CA THR A 173 -1.59 1.75 -3.95
C THR A 173 -3.11 1.91 -4.05
N ALA A 174 -3.87 0.80 -4.18
CA ALA A 174 -5.33 0.87 -4.24
C ALA A 174 -5.93 1.49 -2.97
N TRP A 175 -5.43 1.12 -1.78
CA TRP A 175 -5.84 1.71 -0.51
C TRP A 175 -5.40 3.17 -0.35
N GLY A 176 -4.20 3.52 -0.80
CA GLY A 176 -3.74 4.92 -0.83
C GLY A 176 -4.62 5.80 -1.72
N ILE A 177 -5.07 5.29 -2.87
CA ILE A 177 -5.95 6.02 -3.78
C ILE A 177 -7.33 6.25 -3.16
N ILE A 178 -7.99 5.22 -2.60
CA ILE A 178 -9.33 5.41 -2.01
C ILE A 178 -9.30 6.40 -0.84
N ALA A 179 -8.27 6.33 0.00
CA ALA A 179 -8.08 7.27 1.09
C ALA A 179 -7.87 8.71 0.58
N LEU A 180 -7.05 8.88 -0.47
CA LEU A 180 -6.84 10.20 -1.08
C LEU A 180 -8.14 10.79 -1.65
N LEU A 181 -8.90 9.99 -2.40
CA LEU A 181 -10.17 10.45 -2.99
C LEU A 181 -11.18 10.86 -1.90
N ALA A 182 -11.28 10.07 -0.83
CA ALA A 182 -12.14 10.39 0.30
C ALA A 182 -11.71 11.67 1.03
N LYS A 183 -10.40 11.85 1.28
CA LYS A 183 -9.85 13.07 1.89
C LYS A 183 -10.13 14.33 1.06
N GLN A 184 -10.13 14.19 -0.26
CA GLN A 184 -10.40 15.31 -1.20
C GLN A 184 -11.88 15.50 -1.50
N GLY A 185 -12.78 14.61 -1.05
CA GLY A 185 -14.22 14.71 -1.28
C GLY A 185 -14.61 14.63 -2.76
N LEU A 186 -13.86 13.87 -3.58
CA LEU A 186 -14.10 13.82 -5.02
C LEU A 186 -15.38 13.03 -5.35
N ASP A 187 -16.18 13.55 -6.30
CA ASP A 187 -17.44 12.91 -6.74
C ASP A 187 -17.19 11.75 -7.73
N ILE A 188 -16.46 10.76 -7.26
CA ILE A 188 -16.20 9.51 -7.96
C ILE A 188 -16.41 8.36 -6.98
N GLY A 189 -17.22 7.38 -7.36
CA GLY A 189 -17.37 6.15 -6.59
C GLY A 189 -16.19 5.22 -6.82
N LEU A 190 -15.63 4.68 -5.74
CA LEU A 190 -14.50 3.77 -5.81
C LEU A 190 -14.75 2.54 -4.97
N LYS A 191 -14.49 1.36 -5.57
CA LYS A 191 -14.44 0.08 -4.88
C LYS A 191 -13.04 -0.50 -4.99
N VAL A 192 -12.49 -0.89 -3.86
CA VAL A 192 -11.16 -1.51 -3.78
C VAL A 192 -11.32 -2.96 -3.36
N TYR A 193 -10.66 -3.86 -4.08
CA TYR A 193 -10.63 -5.29 -3.80
C TYR A 193 -9.18 -5.75 -3.73
N THR A 194 -8.77 -6.26 -2.56
CA THR A 194 -7.38 -6.69 -2.36
C THR A 194 -7.33 -8.04 -1.63
N PRO A 195 -6.99 -9.14 -2.35
CA PRO A 195 -6.56 -10.36 -1.69
C PRO A 195 -5.20 -10.12 -1.03
N ILE A 196 -5.09 -10.46 0.26
CA ILE A 196 -3.88 -10.31 1.05
C ILE A 196 -3.41 -11.69 1.47
N VAL A 197 -2.29 -12.11 0.91
CA VAL A 197 -1.74 -13.46 1.04
C VAL A 197 -0.22 -13.44 1.19
N GLU A 198 0.36 -14.57 1.55
CA GLU A 198 1.79 -14.83 1.49
C GLU A 198 2.02 -16.11 0.70
N ASN A 199 2.96 -16.10 -0.25
CA ASN A 199 3.29 -17.27 -1.06
C ASN A 199 4.57 -17.92 -0.54
N MET A 200 4.43 -19.04 0.17
CA MET A 200 5.54 -19.75 0.83
C MET A 200 5.63 -21.21 0.40
N PRO A 201 6.85 -21.80 0.35
CA PRO A 201 7.02 -23.21 0.13
C PRO A 201 6.72 -24.00 1.42
N SER A 202 5.91 -25.05 1.31
CA SER A 202 5.65 -25.98 2.40
C SER A 202 5.09 -27.28 1.87
N GLY A 203 4.83 -28.26 2.76
CA GLY A 203 4.16 -29.51 2.40
C GLY A 203 2.72 -29.33 1.92
N THR A 204 2.09 -28.19 2.22
CA THR A 204 0.73 -27.84 1.81
C THR A 204 0.67 -26.90 0.59
N ALA A 205 1.82 -26.40 0.11
CA ALA A 205 1.84 -25.47 -1.02
C ALA A 205 1.27 -26.11 -2.30
N ILE A 206 0.64 -25.26 -3.12
CA ILE A 206 0.14 -25.66 -4.44
C ILE A 206 1.27 -26.21 -5.31
N ARG A 207 0.97 -27.27 -6.05
CA ARG A 207 1.92 -27.95 -6.95
C ARG A 207 1.64 -27.58 -8.40
N PRO A 208 2.66 -27.52 -9.26
CA PRO A 208 2.45 -27.41 -10.70
C PRO A 208 1.51 -28.53 -11.20
N GLY A 209 0.43 -28.12 -11.90
CA GLY A 209 -0.59 -29.06 -12.39
C GLY A 209 -1.80 -29.24 -11.49
N ASP A 210 -1.83 -28.67 -10.28
CA ASP A 210 -3.02 -28.68 -9.44
C ASP A 210 -4.15 -27.86 -10.08
N ILE A 211 -5.39 -28.31 -9.88
CA ILE A 211 -6.59 -27.65 -10.39
C ILE A 211 -7.22 -26.84 -9.26
N LEU A 212 -7.40 -25.54 -9.52
CA LEU A 212 -8.07 -24.61 -8.60
C LEU A 212 -9.51 -24.35 -9.02
N HIS A 213 -10.44 -24.41 -8.06
CA HIS A 213 -11.81 -24.01 -8.27
C HIS A 213 -11.93 -22.51 -8.13
N MET A 214 -12.18 -21.85 -9.25
CA MET A 214 -12.31 -20.39 -9.30
C MET A 214 -13.77 -19.98 -9.22
N ARG A 215 -14.01 -18.81 -8.63
CA ARG A 215 -15.34 -18.17 -8.72
C ARG A 215 -15.58 -17.72 -10.16
N ASN A 216 -16.71 -18.14 -10.75
CA ASN A 216 -17.17 -17.71 -12.08
C ASN A 216 -17.94 -16.39 -11.98
#